data_86bf5e50a472bf71692c40050de4d8d8
#
_entry.id   86bf5e50a472bf71692c40050de4d8d8
#
_cell.length_a   1.000
_cell.length_b   1.000
_cell.length_c   1.000
_cell.angle_alpha   90.00
_cell.angle_beta   90.00
_cell.angle_gamma   90.00
#
_symmetry.space_group_name_H-M   'P 1'
#
loop_
_entity.id
_entity.type
_entity.pdbx_description
1 polymer ?
#
loop_
_entity_poly.entity_id
_entity_poly.type
_entity_poly.pdbx_seq_one_letter_code
_entity_poly.pdbx_strand_id
1 'polypeptide(L)'
;MKHSKLDKQAQETGVGLKTSNRRSFLRQFGALSVAGAGLAVSACQQKPSENLPNLQALDGNQSKDSDKNENPKHAGSDANTTKNSFADVKYDFYGEHQAGITTPSQRNIYFLVMDLHTDKLDDVKQMFKDWTTYAANLMQGKNIKAYEKNPFVPPTDTGEADSMGAYGLTLTFGISPSFLKKMGLTHKQPKEFQDLPKFPRDQLRENLTGGDICIQACAEDAQVAFHAVRQLVRQARSNITMRWSQSGFVGFDTGNHTPRNLFGFKDGTANQSTIKAADKNLWAEAPDWMKGGTYLVTRVIQMHLETWDRTSLKGQEDTFGRHRDSGAAIGQKGEFDTFDVNAKDAKGKAVIPEISHMGLAKRTGVEMLRRSYSYSSGINPATGQFDSGLLFISFQKSPQQFIIIQNALGRLDKMNEYATHIGSGLFACFGGIPQGGYIGQALFEA
;
A
#
# COMPACT_ATOMS: atom_id res chain seq x y z
N MET A 1 -40.56 55.00 17.27
CA MET A 1 -41.77 55.27 16.49
C MET A 1 -41.90 54.17 15.43
N LYS A 2 -43.05 53.49 15.45
CA LYS A 2 -43.69 52.60 14.46
C LYS A 2 -42.92 51.34 14.03
N HIS A 3 -43.23 50.15 14.55
CA HIS A 3 -44.36 49.23 14.22
C HIS A 3 -44.24 48.68 12.79
N SER A 4 -44.41 47.42 12.43
CA SER A 4 -45.20 46.32 13.04
C SER A 4 -45.03 45.06 12.22
N LYS A 5 -45.11 43.90 12.85
CA LYS A 5 -45.86 42.71 12.47
C LYS A 5 -45.71 42.13 11.06
N LEU A 6 -45.28 40.87 11.04
CA LEU A 6 -46.05 39.77 10.46
C LEU A 6 -45.57 38.45 11.06
N ASP A 7 -46.35 38.00 12.03
CA ASP A 7 -46.38 36.63 12.55
C ASP A 7 -47.31 35.74 11.70
N LYS A 8 -47.05 34.46 11.76
CA LYS A 8 -47.94 33.31 11.49
C LYS A 8 -48.04 32.82 10.04
N GLN A 9 -47.35 31.72 9.77
CA GLN A 9 -47.97 30.42 9.41
C GLN A 9 -46.90 29.41 9.03
N ALA A 10 -46.70 28.40 9.84
CA ALA A 10 -46.26 27.09 9.47
C ALA A 10 -46.55 26.12 10.63
N GLN A 11 -47.72 25.53 10.58
CA GLN A 11 -48.06 24.35 11.35
C GLN A 11 -47.94 23.10 10.44
N GLU A 12 -47.27 22.10 11.01
CA GLU A 12 -47.48 20.66 10.76
C GLU A 12 -47.09 20.02 9.42
N THR A 13 -45.97 19.28 9.44
CA THR A 13 -45.97 17.89 9.12
C THR A 13 -44.80 17.19 9.86
N GLY A 14 -45.14 16.52 10.95
CA GLY A 14 -44.21 15.65 11.67
C GLY A 14 -44.08 14.30 10.93
N VAL A 15 -42.86 13.95 10.56
CA VAL A 15 -42.51 12.55 10.24
C VAL A 15 -41.39 12.13 11.22
N GLY A 16 -41.83 11.39 12.23
CA GLY A 16 -40.94 10.78 13.22
C GLY A 16 -40.11 9.66 12.62
N LEU A 17 -38.80 9.82 12.65
CA LEU A 17 -37.85 8.75 12.39
C LEU A 17 -37.83 7.75 13.57
N LYS A 18 -38.47 6.59 13.37
CA LYS A 18 -38.37 5.46 14.29
C LYS A 18 -36.99 4.81 14.13
N THR A 19 -36.20 4.84 15.18
CA THR A 19 -34.98 4.04 15.34
C THR A 19 -35.35 2.55 15.33
N SER A 20 -34.95 1.84 14.29
CA SER A 20 -35.14 0.40 14.13
C SER A 20 -34.07 -0.34 14.93
N ASN A 21 -34.51 -1.12 15.90
CA ASN A 21 -33.68 -1.92 16.80
C ASN A 21 -33.22 -3.21 16.08
N ARG A 22 -31.93 -3.53 16.13
CA ARG A 22 -31.27 -4.67 15.46
C ARG A 22 -31.84 -6.05 15.75
N ARG A 23 -32.83 -6.18 16.64
CA ARG A 23 -33.47 -7.47 16.99
C ARG A 23 -34.70 -7.85 16.10
N SER A 24 -35.20 -6.98 15.27
CA SER A 24 -36.35 -7.27 14.40
C SER A 24 -35.95 -7.79 13.00
N PHE A 25 -34.69 -7.71 12.60
CA PHE A 25 -34.24 -8.15 11.27
C PHE A 25 -34.04 -9.68 11.17
N LEU A 26 -33.94 -10.39 12.28
CA LEU A 26 -33.72 -11.86 12.30
C LEU A 26 -35.00 -12.70 12.40
N ARG A 27 -36.19 -12.10 12.39
CA ARG A 27 -37.47 -12.84 12.45
C ARG A 27 -38.26 -12.92 11.16
N GLN A 28 -37.78 -12.38 10.03
CA GLN A 28 -38.50 -12.36 8.75
C GLN A 28 -38.02 -13.37 7.70
N PHE A 29 -37.07 -14.26 8.03
CA PHE A 29 -36.60 -15.33 7.11
C PHE A 29 -36.87 -16.75 7.65
N GLY A 30 -38.03 -16.98 8.21
CA GLY A 30 -38.40 -18.31 8.66
C GLY A 30 -39.88 -18.55 8.45
N ALA A 31 -40.31 -18.80 7.25
CA ALA A 31 -41.50 -19.58 6.90
C ALA A 31 -41.87 -19.38 5.40
N LEU A 32 -41.40 -20.28 4.56
CA LEU A 32 -42.04 -20.64 3.29
C LEU A 32 -41.37 -21.94 2.80
N SER A 33 -41.92 -23.05 3.26
CA SER A 33 -41.67 -24.37 2.70
C SER A 33 -42.96 -24.90 2.13
N VAL A 34 -42.84 -25.52 0.96
CA VAL A 34 -43.71 -26.52 0.33
C VAL A 34 -44.90 -26.03 -0.45
N ALA A 35 -44.79 -26.02 -1.77
CA ALA A 35 -45.75 -26.63 -2.68
C ALA A 35 -45.04 -26.93 -4.01
N GLY A 36 -44.97 -28.20 -4.37
CA GLY A 36 -44.36 -28.68 -5.60
C GLY A 36 -45.25 -28.46 -6.82
N ALA A 37 -44.61 -28.21 -7.97
CA ALA A 37 -45.16 -28.53 -9.29
C ALA A 37 -44.00 -28.75 -10.24
N GLY A 38 -43.90 -29.96 -10.75
CA GLY A 38 -42.89 -30.33 -11.76
C GLY A 38 -43.17 -29.67 -13.09
N LEU A 39 -42.13 -29.19 -13.72
CA LEU A 39 -42.12 -28.89 -15.15
C LEU A 39 -40.83 -29.45 -15.75
N ALA A 40 -41.04 -30.30 -16.75
CA ALA A 40 -40.01 -30.98 -17.52
C ALA A 40 -39.14 -30.01 -18.27
N VAL A 41 -37.83 -30.17 -18.12
CA VAL A 41 -36.83 -29.45 -18.95
C VAL A 41 -36.51 -30.35 -20.14
N SER A 42 -36.98 -29.92 -21.32
CA SER A 42 -36.64 -30.48 -22.61
C SER A 42 -35.19 -30.10 -22.95
N ALA A 43 -34.33 -31.09 -23.06
CA ALA A 43 -32.93 -30.91 -23.51
C ALA A 43 -32.91 -30.70 -25.03
N CYS A 44 -32.54 -29.53 -25.49
CA CYS A 44 -32.07 -29.33 -26.87
C CYS A 44 -30.58 -29.59 -26.95
N GLN A 45 -30.21 -30.73 -27.54
CA GLN A 45 -28.87 -31.01 -28.02
C GLN A 45 -28.59 -30.17 -29.27
N GLN A 46 -27.62 -29.26 -29.19
CA GLN A 46 -26.98 -28.68 -30.38
C GLN A 46 -25.61 -29.35 -30.58
N LYS A 47 -25.40 -29.89 -31.78
CA LYS A 47 -24.16 -30.48 -32.26
C LYS A 47 -23.08 -29.37 -32.43
N PRO A 48 -21.81 -29.65 -32.18
CA PRO A 48 -20.71 -28.72 -32.47
C PRO A 48 -20.43 -28.67 -33.98
N SER A 49 -20.27 -27.44 -34.51
CA SER A 49 -19.76 -27.20 -35.85
C SER A 49 -18.22 -27.22 -35.81
N GLU A 50 -17.64 -28.03 -36.63
CA GLU A 50 -16.22 -28.10 -36.98
C GLU A 50 -15.80 -26.77 -37.64
N ASN A 51 -14.66 -26.20 -37.18
CA ASN A 51 -13.60 -25.60 -37.99
C ASN A 51 -12.65 -24.77 -37.10
N LEU A 52 -11.54 -25.39 -36.71
CA LEU A 52 -10.32 -24.71 -36.25
C LEU A 52 -9.17 -25.20 -37.13
N PRO A 53 -8.30 -24.33 -37.65
CA PRO A 53 -7.22 -24.73 -38.52
C PRO A 53 -6.09 -25.40 -37.73
N ASN A 54 -5.61 -26.47 -38.33
CA ASN A 54 -4.54 -27.37 -37.94
C ASN A 54 -3.18 -26.65 -37.90
N LEU A 55 -2.51 -26.60 -36.76
CA LEU A 55 -1.11 -26.24 -36.66
C LEU A 55 -0.29 -27.51 -36.69
N GLN A 56 0.38 -27.74 -37.81
CA GLN A 56 1.27 -28.85 -38.05
C GLN A 56 2.49 -28.81 -37.12
N ALA A 57 2.75 -29.95 -36.52
CA ALA A 57 3.97 -30.29 -35.80
C ALA A 57 5.17 -30.38 -36.74
N LEU A 58 6.33 -29.92 -36.31
CA LEU A 58 7.62 -30.25 -36.89
C LEU A 58 8.15 -31.51 -36.21
N ASP A 59 8.25 -32.56 -37.01
CA ASP A 59 8.80 -33.86 -36.68
C ASP A 59 10.33 -33.84 -36.53
N GLY A 60 10.85 -34.75 -35.73
CA GLY A 60 12.22 -35.19 -35.83
C GLY A 60 12.79 -35.92 -34.61
N ASN A 61 12.53 -37.12 -34.32
CA ASN A 61 13.36 -38.31 -34.56
C ASN A 61 12.87 -39.56 -33.80
N GLN A 62 12.81 -40.68 -34.53
CA GLN A 62 12.42 -41.99 -34.06
C GLN A 62 13.55 -42.70 -33.32
N SER A 63 13.22 -43.45 -32.27
CA SER A 63 13.75 -44.82 -32.12
C SER A 63 12.81 -45.69 -31.28
N LYS A 64 12.60 -46.91 -31.81
CA LYS A 64 11.76 -48.03 -31.35
C LYS A 64 12.27 -48.62 -30.02
N ASP A 65 11.44 -49.12 -29.12
CA ASP A 65 11.01 -50.51 -28.99
C ASP A 65 10.26 -50.78 -27.66
N SER A 66 9.23 -51.63 -27.83
CA SER A 66 8.71 -52.71 -26.97
C SER A 66 7.96 -52.39 -25.67
N ASP A 67 6.67 -52.76 -25.74
CA ASP A 67 5.73 -53.29 -24.73
C ASP A 67 6.28 -53.63 -23.34
N LYS A 68 5.64 -53.06 -22.31
CA LYS A 68 5.04 -53.83 -21.21
C LYS A 68 4.07 -52.96 -20.40
N ASN A 69 2.86 -53.51 -20.34
CA ASN A 69 1.73 -53.06 -19.53
C ASN A 69 2.05 -53.28 -18.04
N GLU A 70 2.30 -52.27 -17.27
CA GLU A 70 2.25 -52.32 -15.81
C GLU A 70 1.58 -51.02 -15.25
N ASN A 71 0.50 -51.25 -14.52
CA ASN A 71 -0.27 -50.30 -13.79
C ASN A 71 0.64 -49.47 -12.83
N PRO A 72 0.74 -48.14 -12.88
CA PRO A 72 1.58 -47.41 -11.95
C PRO A 72 0.90 -47.38 -10.58
N LYS A 73 1.47 -48.13 -9.64
CA LYS A 73 1.30 -47.90 -8.21
C LYS A 73 1.66 -46.44 -7.93
N HIS A 74 0.81 -45.72 -7.15
CA HIS A 74 1.13 -44.42 -6.58
C HIS A 74 2.51 -44.50 -5.89
N ALA A 75 3.56 -44.11 -6.59
CA ALA A 75 4.82 -43.75 -5.98
C ALA A 75 4.60 -42.39 -5.31
N GLY A 76 4.82 -42.34 -4.01
CA GLY A 76 4.83 -41.10 -3.27
C GLY A 76 5.75 -40.10 -3.97
N SER A 77 5.22 -38.95 -4.27
CA SER A 77 5.99 -37.82 -4.74
C SER A 77 7.01 -37.49 -3.67
N ASP A 78 8.27 -37.81 -3.87
CA ASP A 78 9.35 -37.07 -3.26
C ASP A 78 9.20 -35.63 -3.77
N ALA A 79 8.47 -34.84 -2.97
CA ALA A 79 8.42 -33.41 -3.14
C ALA A 79 9.87 -32.93 -2.99
N ASN A 80 10.51 -32.69 -4.10
CA ASN A 80 11.72 -31.91 -4.17
C ASN A 80 11.31 -30.51 -3.74
N THR A 81 11.26 -30.29 -2.41
CA THR A 81 10.99 -29.00 -1.78
C THR A 81 12.17 -28.11 -2.14
N THR A 82 12.09 -27.43 -3.29
CA THR A 82 12.86 -26.22 -3.50
C THR A 82 12.55 -25.32 -2.30
N LYS A 83 13.49 -25.26 -1.33
CA LYS A 83 13.39 -24.36 -0.19
C LYS A 83 13.07 -22.98 -0.75
N ASN A 84 11.93 -22.43 -0.37
CA ASN A 84 11.60 -21.05 -0.74
C ASN A 84 12.67 -20.16 -0.12
N SER A 85 13.54 -19.60 -0.94
CA SER A 85 14.74 -18.87 -0.52
C SER A 85 14.45 -17.65 0.38
N PHE A 86 13.20 -17.20 0.42
CA PHE A 86 12.79 -16.05 1.21
C PHE A 86 12.19 -16.40 2.58
N ALA A 87 11.78 -17.63 2.81
CA ALA A 87 11.09 -18.05 4.04
C ALA A 87 11.91 -17.74 5.31
N ASP A 88 13.21 -17.93 5.23
CA ASP A 88 14.14 -17.76 6.37
C ASP A 88 14.74 -16.35 6.47
N VAL A 89 14.44 -15.44 5.53
CA VAL A 89 14.92 -14.06 5.58
C VAL A 89 14.23 -13.34 6.76
N LYS A 90 15.04 -12.68 7.60
CA LYS A 90 14.59 -11.96 8.78
C LYS A 90 15.23 -10.59 8.85
N TYR A 91 14.50 -9.65 9.37
CA TYR A 91 15.00 -8.32 9.73
C TYR A 91 14.81 -8.09 11.23
N ASP A 92 15.75 -7.38 11.85
CA ASP A 92 15.65 -7.03 13.25
C ASP A 92 14.56 -5.98 13.45
N PHE A 93 13.74 -6.19 14.50
CA PHE A 93 12.74 -5.23 14.92
C PHE A 93 13.38 -4.09 15.73
N TYR A 94 14.34 -4.41 16.59
CA TYR A 94 15.07 -3.45 17.41
C TYR A 94 16.25 -2.87 16.66
N GLY A 95 16.50 -1.56 16.79
CA GLY A 95 17.58 -0.89 16.10
C GLY A 95 17.50 0.62 16.21
N GLU A 96 18.36 1.35 15.49
CA GLU A 96 18.40 2.80 15.46
C GLU A 96 17.21 3.40 14.67
N HIS A 97 16.78 2.71 13.62
CA HIS A 97 15.66 3.09 12.78
C HIS A 97 14.65 1.95 12.67
N GLN A 98 13.39 2.25 12.43
CA GLN A 98 12.39 1.20 12.17
C GLN A 98 12.72 0.46 10.86
N ALA A 99 12.60 -0.86 10.89
CA ALA A 99 12.67 -1.67 9.68
C ALA A 99 11.52 -1.31 8.70
N GLY A 100 11.75 -1.52 7.40
CA GLY A 100 10.77 -1.19 6.35
C GLY A 100 10.93 0.23 5.78
N ILE A 101 11.87 1.03 6.26
CA ILE A 101 12.18 2.36 5.70
C ILE A 101 13.30 2.23 4.66
N THR A 102 14.54 1.96 5.10
CA THR A 102 15.71 1.76 4.22
C THR A 102 16.01 0.30 3.89
N THR A 103 15.32 -0.63 4.53
CA THR A 103 15.38 -2.07 4.22
C THR A 103 15.09 -2.30 2.73
N PRO A 104 15.76 -3.21 2.03
CA PRO A 104 15.42 -3.57 0.65
C PRO A 104 13.91 -3.82 0.50
N SER A 105 13.32 -3.36 -0.61
CA SER A 105 11.87 -3.51 -0.82
C SER A 105 11.51 -4.97 -1.01
N GLN A 106 10.53 -5.45 -0.27
CA GLN A 106 9.91 -6.75 -0.44
C GLN A 106 8.84 -6.70 -1.54
N ARG A 107 8.40 -7.87 -2.04
CA ARG A 107 7.43 -7.97 -3.15
C ARG A 107 6.03 -7.51 -2.81
N ASN A 108 5.63 -7.62 -1.55
CA ASN A 108 4.25 -7.34 -1.14
C ASN A 108 4.20 -6.34 0.00
N ILE A 109 3.15 -5.54 0.01
CA ILE A 109 2.80 -4.63 1.09
C ILE A 109 1.35 -4.81 1.49
N TYR A 110 1.07 -4.67 2.78
CA TYR A 110 -0.24 -4.35 3.31
C TYR A 110 -0.13 -3.08 4.15
N PHE A 111 -0.65 -1.98 3.64
CA PHE A 111 -0.67 -0.69 4.33
C PHE A 111 -2.03 -0.49 4.96
N LEU A 112 -2.06 -0.23 6.26
CA LEU A 112 -3.29 -0.01 7.01
C LEU A 112 -3.24 1.32 7.75
N VAL A 113 -4.35 2.03 7.71
CA VAL A 113 -4.59 3.24 8.52
C VAL A 113 -5.79 3.03 9.42
N MET A 114 -5.69 3.51 10.66
CA MET A 114 -6.66 3.29 11.73
C MET A 114 -7.00 4.58 12.44
N ASP A 115 -8.23 4.66 12.94
CA ASP A 115 -8.69 5.68 13.85
C ASP A 115 -8.68 5.16 15.29
N LEU A 116 -8.28 6.00 16.25
CA LEU A 116 -8.42 5.71 17.68
C LEU A 116 -9.86 5.91 18.14
N HIS A 117 -10.35 4.98 18.95
CA HIS A 117 -11.61 5.11 19.69
C HIS A 117 -11.41 5.65 21.09
N THR A 118 -10.27 5.32 21.72
CA THR A 118 -9.99 5.72 23.10
C THR A 118 -9.35 7.10 23.13
N ASP A 119 -9.65 7.88 24.14
CA ASP A 119 -8.99 9.13 24.51
C ASP A 119 -8.00 8.93 25.69
N LYS A 120 -7.90 7.71 26.20
CA LYS A 120 -7.04 7.37 27.33
C LYS A 120 -5.62 7.06 26.86
N LEU A 121 -4.69 7.93 27.24
CA LEU A 121 -3.28 7.79 26.88
C LEU A 121 -2.67 6.49 27.37
N ASP A 122 -3.05 6.01 28.57
CA ASP A 122 -2.52 4.77 29.14
C ASP A 122 -2.95 3.52 28.36
N ASP A 123 -4.19 3.48 27.84
CA ASP A 123 -4.66 2.40 26.97
C ASP A 123 -3.84 2.36 25.67
N VAL A 124 -3.52 3.54 25.12
CA VAL A 124 -2.70 3.66 23.91
C VAL A 124 -1.25 3.25 24.19
N LYS A 125 -0.66 3.68 25.31
CA LYS A 125 0.68 3.23 25.74
C LYS A 125 0.75 1.70 25.85
N GLN A 126 -0.25 1.09 26.48
CA GLN A 126 -0.29 -0.36 26.65
C GLN A 126 -0.42 -1.05 25.28
N MET A 127 -1.26 -0.53 24.39
CA MET A 127 -1.38 -1.03 23.02
C MET A 127 -0.04 -1.02 22.27
N PHE A 128 0.73 0.06 22.37
CA PHE A 128 2.05 0.15 21.73
C PHE A 128 3.08 -0.80 22.37
N LYS A 129 3.03 -1.03 23.68
CA LYS A 129 3.86 -2.03 24.36
C LYS A 129 3.54 -3.44 23.87
N ASP A 130 2.26 -3.77 23.75
CA ASP A 130 1.80 -5.06 23.23
C ASP A 130 2.22 -5.23 21.76
N TRP A 131 2.00 -4.21 20.93
CA TRP A 131 2.43 -4.22 19.52
C TRP A 131 3.93 -4.39 19.36
N THR A 132 4.73 -3.81 20.25
CA THR A 132 6.19 -3.99 20.27
C THR A 132 6.54 -5.48 20.41
N THR A 133 5.96 -6.16 21.39
CA THR A 133 6.21 -7.58 21.63
C THR A 133 5.74 -8.43 20.46
N TYR A 134 4.55 -8.12 19.92
CA TYR A 134 3.98 -8.88 18.80
C TYR A 134 4.74 -8.67 17.50
N ALA A 135 5.09 -7.43 17.19
CA ALA A 135 5.88 -7.10 16.01
C ALA A 135 7.26 -7.76 16.03
N ALA A 136 7.94 -7.74 17.16
CA ALA A 136 9.23 -8.41 17.34
C ALA A 136 9.14 -9.92 17.08
N ASN A 137 8.06 -10.57 17.53
CA ASN A 137 7.83 -11.99 17.27
C ASN A 137 7.50 -12.26 15.79
N LEU A 138 6.56 -11.51 15.23
CA LEU A 138 6.10 -11.67 13.85
C LEU A 138 7.24 -11.50 12.83
N MET A 139 8.11 -10.49 13.02
CA MET A 139 9.27 -10.27 12.16
C MET A 139 10.32 -11.39 12.26
N GLN A 140 10.26 -12.23 13.28
CA GLN A 140 11.06 -13.45 13.38
C GLN A 140 10.34 -14.71 12.88
N GLY A 141 9.15 -14.57 12.28
CA GLY A 141 8.33 -15.70 11.82
C GLY A 141 7.74 -16.51 12.97
N LYS A 142 7.50 -15.87 14.12
CA LYS A 142 6.91 -16.49 15.31
C LYS A 142 5.49 -15.96 15.52
N ASN A 143 4.65 -16.78 16.16
CA ASN A 143 3.33 -16.35 16.58
C ASN A 143 3.42 -15.26 17.65
N ILE A 144 2.40 -14.42 17.76
CA ILE A 144 2.36 -13.33 18.76
C ILE A 144 2.43 -13.83 20.20
N LYS A 145 1.82 -14.98 20.48
CA LYS A 145 1.79 -15.66 21.77
C LYS A 145 1.83 -17.18 21.57
N ALA A 146 2.12 -17.91 22.62
CA ALA A 146 1.94 -19.36 22.65
C ALA A 146 0.49 -19.76 22.32
N TYR A 147 0.31 -20.91 21.69
CA TYR A 147 -1.02 -21.42 21.39
C TYR A 147 -1.86 -21.64 22.65
N GLU A 148 -3.12 -21.23 22.55
CA GLU A 148 -4.13 -21.56 23.56
C GLU A 148 -4.49 -23.05 23.46
N LYS A 149 -4.49 -23.72 24.59
CA LYS A 149 -4.82 -25.16 24.70
C LYS A 149 -6.29 -25.42 25.00
N ASN A 150 -7.02 -24.41 25.48
CA ASN A 150 -8.45 -24.53 25.75
C ASN A 150 -9.26 -24.42 24.45
N PRO A 151 -9.95 -25.49 23.99
CA PRO A 151 -10.69 -25.47 22.75
C PRO A 151 -11.98 -24.61 22.78
N PHE A 152 -12.37 -24.14 23.98
CA PHE A 152 -13.60 -23.35 24.15
C PHE A 152 -13.38 -21.84 24.14
N VAL A 153 -12.14 -21.37 23.94
CA VAL A 153 -11.81 -19.96 23.79
C VAL A 153 -11.20 -19.70 22.42
N PRO A 154 -11.30 -18.46 21.89
CA PRO A 154 -10.67 -18.13 20.61
C PRO A 154 -9.15 -18.36 20.66
N PRO A 155 -8.54 -18.87 19.59
CA PRO A 155 -7.11 -19.08 19.54
C PRO A 155 -6.34 -17.78 19.73
N THR A 156 -5.16 -17.85 20.32
CA THR A 156 -4.28 -16.68 20.53
C THR A 156 -3.75 -16.09 19.23
N ASP A 157 -3.52 -16.94 18.25
CA ASP A 157 -3.15 -16.58 16.89
C ASP A 157 -4.19 -17.11 15.90
N THR A 158 -4.33 -16.49 14.72
CA THR A 158 -5.32 -16.88 13.71
C THR A 158 -4.84 -17.98 12.78
N GLY A 159 -3.54 -18.31 12.79
CA GLY A 159 -2.95 -19.53 12.23
C GLY A 159 -2.71 -19.52 10.72
N GLU A 160 -3.09 -18.46 9.99
CA GLU A 160 -2.92 -18.45 8.54
C GLU A 160 -1.46 -18.38 8.07
N ALA A 161 -0.53 -18.00 8.95
CA ALA A 161 0.90 -18.03 8.66
C ALA A 161 1.65 -19.15 9.43
N ASP A 162 0.92 -20.12 10.00
CA ASP A 162 1.53 -21.27 10.66
C ASP A 162 2.44 -22.05 9.71
N SER A 163 3.61 -22.42 10.17
CA SER A 163 4.64 -23.11 9.40
C SER A 163 5.23 -22.31 8.23
N MET A 164 4.80 -21.06 8.06
CA MET A 164 5.48 -20.12 7.17
C MET A 164 6.68 -19.49 7.90
N GLY A 165 7.72 -19.14 7.21
CA GLY A 165 8.84 -18.39 7.77
C GLY A 165 8.52 -16.89 7.91
N ALA A 166 9.54 -16.10 8.23
CA ALA A 166 9.41 -14.64 8.36
C ALA A 166 9.22 -13.93 7.02
N TYR A 167 9.68 -14.51 5.92
CA TYR A 167 9.61 -13.93 4.56
C TYR A 167 10.08 -12.47 4.48
N GLY A 168 11.11 -12.15 5.27
CA GLY A 168 11.62 -10.78 5.34
C GLY A 168 10.60 -9.74 5.81
N LEU A 169 9.64 -10.13 6.64
CA LEU A 169 8.63 -9.21 7.17
C LEU A 169 9.28 -8.01 7.85
N THR A 170 8.81 -6.83 7.50
CA THR A 170 9.09 -5.58 8.20
C THR A 170 7.81 -4.88 8.59
N LEU A 171 7.80 -4.27 9.76
CA LEU A 171 6.69 -3.52 10.31
C LEU A 171 7.16 -2.12 10.66
N THR A 172 6.53 -1.10 10.06
CA THR A 172 6.81 0.31 10.33
C THR A 172 5.55 0.99 10.86
N PHE A 173 5.68 1.72 11.95
CA PHE A 173 4.57 2.37 12.65
C PHE A 173 4.71 3.88 12.59
N GLY A 174 3.61 4.56 12.31
CA GLY A 174 3.56 6.03 12.30
C GLY A 174 2.27 6.56 12.88
N ILE A 175 2.33 7.79 13.39
CA ILE A 175 1.20 8.55 13.94
C ILE A 175 0.98 9.83 13.14
N SER A 176 -0.27 10.28 13.05
CA SER A 176 -0.65 11.52 12.34
C SER A 176 -0.76 12.73 13.28
N PRO A 177 -0.91 13.96 12.76
CA PRO A 177 -1.24 15.12 13.56
C PRO A 177 -2.53 14.94 14.40
N SER A 178 -3.53 14.22 13.85
CA SER A 178 -4.79 13.96 14.57
C SER A 178 -4.61 13.05 15.77
N PHE A 179 -3.67 12.11 15.74
CA PHE A 179 -3.28 11.31 16.89
C PHE A 179 -2.82 12.18 18.05
N LEU A 180 -1.88 13.11 17.79
CA LEU A 180 -1.35 14.02 18.85
C LEU A 180 -2.47 14.87 19.44
N LYS A 181 -3.38 15.33 18.60
CA LYS A 181 -4.55 16.11 19.07
C LYS A 181 -5.48 15.27 19.96
N LYS A 182 -5.83 14.05 19.54
CA LYS A 182 -6.70 13.15 20.32
C LYS A 182 -6.09 12.76 21.67
N MET A 183 -4.78 12.57 21.72
CA MET A 183 -4.05 12.18 22.91
C MET A 183 -3.64 13.36 23.82
N GLY A 184 -4.03 14.61 23.49
CA GLY A 184 -3.64 15.79 24.27
C GLY A 184 -2.14 16.15 24.16
N LEU A 185 -1.45 15.63 23.15
CA LEU A 185 -0.01 15.80 22.94
C LEU A 185 0.34 16.87 21.91
N THR A 186 -0.58 17.79 21.59
CA THR A 186 -0.36 18.86 20.59
C THR A 186 0.85 19.74 20.95
N HIS A 187 1.17 19.90 22.23
CA HIS A 187 2.33 20.66 22.69
C HIS A 187 3.68 20.01 22.28
N LYS A 188 3.69 18.72 21.91
CA LYS A 188 4.86 17.98 21.40
C LYS A 188 4.89 17.95 19.86
N GLN A 189 3.89 18.53 19.17
CA GLN A 189 3.79 18.48 17.71
C GLN A 189 4.82 19.40 17.06
N PRO A 190 5.70 18.88 16.16
CA PRO A 190 6.57 19.72 15.35
C PRO A 190 5.77 20.72 14.51
N LYS A 191 6.29 21.92 14.33
CA LYS A 191 5.62 22.99 13.58
C LYS A 191 5.29 22.57 12.14
N GLU A 192 6.18 21.84 11.51
CA GLU A 192 6.02 21.34 10.13
C GLU A 192 5.11 20.12 10.01
N PHE A 193 4.81 19.44 11.13
CA PHE A 193 3.97 18.25 11.15
C PHE A 193 2.49 18.62 11.24
N GLN A 194 1.96 19.12 10.13
CA GLN A 194 0.54 19.50 9.97
C GLN A 194 -0.07 18.66 8.85
N ASP A 195 -1.39 18.59 8.78
CA ASP A 195 -2.06 17.94 7.67
C ASP A 195 -1.56 18.48 6.33
N LEU A 196 -1.43 17.61 5.34
CA LEU A 196 -0.99 18.02 4.01
C LEU A 196 -1.97 19.04 3.41
N PRO A 197 -1.47 20.11 2.77
CA PRO A 197 -2.31 21.05 2.09
C PRO A 197 -3.04 20.38 0.91
N LYS A 198 -4.14 20.97 0.47
CA LYS A 198 -4.79 20.55 -0.77
C LYS A 198 -3.89 20.90 -1.95
N PHE A 199 -3.57 19.88 -2.75
CA PHE A 199 -2.78 20.06 -3.95
C PHE A 199 -3.66 20.24 -5.20
N PRO A 200 -3.15 20.92 -6.24
CA PRO A 200 -3.85 20.99 -7.51
C PRO A 200 -4.17 19.58 -8.04
N ARG A 201 -5.35 19.43 -8.63
CA ARG A 201 -5.86 18.17 -9.25
C ARG A 201 -6.10 17.01 -8.28
N ASP A 202 -5.99 17.21 -6.97
CA ASP A 202 -6.42 16.22 -5.99
C ASP A 202 -7.94 15.97 -6.10
N GLN A 203 -8.33 14.69 -6.15
CA GLN A 203 -9.71 14.20 -6.08
C GLN A 203 -9.83 13.22 -4.90
N LEU A 204 -9.42 13.68 -3.73
CA LEU A 204 -9.35 12.85 -2.53
C LEU A 204 -10.73 12.34 -2.12
N ARG A 205 -10.79 11.04 -1.82
CA ARG A 205 -11.94 10.36 -1.24
C ARG A 205 -11.76 10.32 0.27
N GLU A 206 -12.79 10.67 1.00
CA GLU A 206 -12.75 10.71 2.47
C GLU A 206 -12.38 9.34 3.06
N ASN A 207 -12.93 8.28 2.48
CA ASN A 207 -12.66 6.90 2.89
C ASN A 207 -11.25 6.39 2.56
N LEU A 208 -10.39 7.19 1.93
CA LEU A 208 -8.98 6.87 1.63
C LEU A 208 -8.02 7.95 2.17
N THR A 209 -8.52 8.80 3.09
CA THR A 209 -7.76 9.96 3.54
C THR A 209 -7.76 10.08 5.06
N GLY A 210 -6.63 10.55 5.62
CA GLY A 210 -6.46 10.77 7.05
C GLY A 210 -6.35 9.47 7.85
N GLY A 211 -6.64 9.54 9.14
CA GLY A 211 -6.53 8.50 10.16
C GLY A 211 -5.43 8.81 11.17
N ASP A 212 -5.43 8.13 12.31
CA ASP A 212 -4.56 8.47 13.45
C ASP A 212 -3.25 7.69 13.47
N ILE A 213 -3.28 6.41 13.11
CA ILE A 213 -2.12 5.51 13.15
C ILE A 213 -2.00 4.80 11.82
N CYS A 214 -0.79 4.62 11.31
CA CYS A 214 -0.54 3.73 10.19
C CYS A 214 0.39 2.57 10.57
N ILE A 215 0.20 1.44 9.89
CA ILE A 215 1.11 0.31 9.87
C ILE A 215 1.47 0.02 8.42
N GLN A 216 2.75 0.00 8.10
CA GLN A 216 3.30 -0.51 6.86
C GLN A 216 3.87 -1.91 7.11
N ALA A 217 3.23 -2.94 6.60
CA ALA A 217 3.73 -4.32 6.63
C ALA A 217 4.21 -4.73 5.24
N CYS A 218 5.50 -5.01 5.09
CA CYS A 218 6.08 -5.48 3.84
C CYS A 218 6.69 -6.86 4.05
N ALA A 219 6.47 -7.79 3.09
CA ALA A 219 7.05 -9.12 3.12
C ALA A 219 7.22 -9.68 1.69
N GLU A 220 8.04 -10.70 1.54
CA GLU A 220 8.17 -11.45 0.28
C GLU A 220 6.94 -12.31 -0.03
N ASP A 221 6.08 -12.54 0.97
CA ASP A 221 4.81 -13.23 0.87
C ASP A 221 3.65 -12.35 1.33
N ALA A 222 2.58 -12.29 0.54
CA ALA A 222 1.42 -11.42 0.82
C ALA A 222 0.61 -11.88 2.03
N GLN A 223 0.53 -13.20 2.28
CA GLN A 223 -0.19 -13.77 3.41
C GLN A 223 0.51 -13.45 4.73
N VAL A 224 1.85 -13.47 4.74
CA VAL A 224 2.66 -13.08 5.91
C VAL A 224 2.45 -11.59 6.24
N ALA A 225 2.47 -10.69 5.24
CA ALA A 225 2.21 -9.27 5.45
C ALA A 225 0.80 -9.02 6.01
N PHE A 226 -0.22 -9.67 5.44
CA PHE A 226 -1.60 -9.56 5.90
C PHE A 226 -1.80 -10.14 7.31
N HIS A 227 -1.24 -11.34 7.57
CA HIS A 227 -1.28 -11.98 8.88
C HIS A 227 -0.74 -11.05 9.97
N ALA A 228 0.42 -10.44 9.76
CA ALA A 228 1.02 -9.54 10.72
C ALA A 228 0.08 -8.38 11.09
N VAL A 229 -0.49 -7.71 10.09
CA VAL A 229 -1.44 -6.61 10.32
C VAL A 229 -2.70 -7.12 11.03
N ARG A 230 -3.24 -8.27 10.61
CA ARG A 230 -4.42 -8.88 11.23
C ARG A 230 -4.22 -9.17 12.71
N GLN A 231 -3.05 -9.69 13.11
CA GLN A 231 -2.75 -9.96 14.51
C GLN A 231 -2.69 -8.66 15.33
N LEU A 232 -2.00 -7.63 14.85
CA LEU A 232 -1.91 -6.33 15.51
C LEU A 232 -3.28 -5.68 15.70
N VAL A 233 -4.11 -5.66 14.66
CA VAL A 233 -5.50 -5.14 14.73
C VAL A 233 -6.34 -5.94 15.69
N ARG A 234 -6.27 -7.28 15.64
CA ARG A 234 -7.05 -8.16 16.52
C ARG A 234 -6.78 -7.90 18.01
N GLN A 235 -5.53 -7.64 18.35
CA GLN A 235 -5.13 -7.37 19.73
C GLN A 235 -5.53 -5.95 20.19
N ALA A 236 -5.63 -5.02 19.28
CA ALA A 236 -5.91 -3.61 19.57
C ALA A 236 -7.38 -3.19 19.34
N ARG A 237 -8.27 -4.11 18.95
CA ARG A 237 -9.65 -3.82 18.50
C ARG A 237 -10.53 -3.05 19.49
N SER A 238 -10.17 -3.03 20.79
CA SER A 238 -10.84 -2.20 21.79
C SER A 238 -10.48 -0.73 21.70
N ASN A 239 -9.33 -0.41 21.07
CA ASN A 239 -8.75 0.93 21.04
C ASN A 239 -8.79 1.57 19.65
N ILE A 240 -8.98 0.78 18.60
CA ILE A 240 -8.90 1.24 17.20
C ILE A 240 -10.06 0.76 16.34
N THR A 241 -10.33 1.50 15.25
CA THR A 241 -11.08 1.06 14.06
C THR A 241 -10.20 1.17 12.83
N MET A 242 -10.27 0.18 11.96
CA MET A 242 -9.66 0.30 10.63
C MET A 242 -10.39 1.38 9.83
N ARG A 243 -9.64 2.32 9.28
CA ARG A 243 -10.18 3.40 8.45
C ARG A 243 -10.08 3.04 6.97
N TRP A 244 -8.88 2.77 6.50
CA TRP A 244 -8.65 2.30 5.15
C TRP A 244 -7.37 1.46 5.07
N SER A 245 -7.29 0.64 4.04
CA SER A 245 -6.11 -0.14 3.74
C SER A 245 -5.88 -0.25 2.24
N GLN A 246 -4.64 -0.51 1.85
CA GLN A 246 -4.27 -0.82 0.49
C GLN A 246 -3.19 -1.90 0.49
N SER A 247 -3.48 -3.02 -0.13
CA SER A 247 -2.48 -4.01 -0.50
C SER A 247 -1.82 -3.63 -1.82
N GLY A 248 -0.56 -4.04 -1.99
CA GLY A 248 0.17 -3.74 -3.21
C GLY A 248 1.28 -4.75 -3.46
N PHE A 249 1.83 -4.66 -4.66
CA PHE A 249 2.88 -5.55 -5.12
C PHE A 249 3.93 -4.81 -5.94
N VAL A 250 5.13 -5.35 -5.99
CA VAL A 250 6.20 -4.91 -6.88
C VAL A 250 6.92 -6.13 -7.43
N GLY A 251 7.17 -6.14 -8.74
CA GLY A 251 7.91 -7.19 -9.42
C GLY A 251 9.40 -6.86 -9.44
N PHE A 252 10.22 -7.82 -9.03
CA PHE A 252 11.67 -7.78 -9.22
C PHE A 252 12.05 -8.85 -10.24
N ASP A 253 12.90 -8.48 -11.20
CA ASP A 253 13.49 -9.45 -12.12
C ASP A 253 14.69 -10.16 -11.46
N THR A 254 15.24 -11.15 -12.17
CA THR A 254 16.40 -11.93 -11.73
C THR A 254 17.71 -11.14 -11.72
N GLY A 255 17.75 -9.98 -12.37
CA GLY A 255 18.92 -9.12 -12.52
C GLY A 255 19.05 -8.04 -11.44
N ASN A 256 18.12 -8.01 -10.47
CA ASN A 256 18.11 -7.00 -9.40
C ASN A 256 18.00 -5.54 -9.91
N HIS A 257 17.33 -5.35 -11.04
CA HIS A 257 17.11 -4.05 -11.67
C HIS A 257 16.03 -3.25 -10.93
N THR A 258 16.01 -1.94 -11.14
CA THR A 258 14.92 -1.08 -10.66
C THR A 258 13.57 -1.58 -11.17
N PRO A 259 12.60 -1.86 -10.29
CA PRO A 259 11.29 -2.38 -10.68
C PRO A 259 10.50 -1.39 -11.53
N ARG A 260 9.49 -1.91 -12.24
CA ARG A 260 8.59 -1.08 -13.06
C ARG A 260 7.24 -0.91 -12.38
N ASN A 261 6.67 0.28 -12.52
CA ASN A 261 5.27 0.54 -12.18
C ASN A 261 4.32 0.07 -13.30
N LEU A 262 3.01 0.23 -13.10
CA LEU A 262 2.00 -0.22 -14.08
C LEU A 262 2.00 0.58 -15.40
N PHE A 263 2.66 1.73 -15.47
CA PHE A 263 2.92 2.42 -16.74
C PHE A 263 4.10 1.82 -17.53
N GLY A 264 4.77 0.80 -16.97
CA GLY A 264 5.90 0.11 -17.60
C GLY A 264 7.24 0.83 -17.44
N PHE A 265 7.32 1.91 -16.68
CA PHE A 265 8.55 2.67 -16.44
C PHE A 265 9.22 2.26 -15.12
N LYS A 266 10.55 2.35 -15.08
CA LYS A 266 11.34 2.10 -13.88
C LYS A 266 11.00 3.12 -12.80
N ASP A 267 10.73 2.63 -11.57
CA ASP A 267 10.35 3.45 -10.43
C ASP A 267 11.25 3.18 -9.23
N GLY A 268 11.95 4.20 -8.77
CA GLY A 268 12.92 4.09 -7.67
C GLY A 268 14.37 4.38 -8.05
N THR A 269 14.69 4.72 -9.30
CA THR A 269 16.05 4.99 -9.78
C THR A 269 16.85 5.93 -8.85
N ALA A 270 16.21 6.96 -8.29
CA ALA A 270 16.87 7.93 -7.41
C ALA A 270 17.04 7.44 -5.96
N ASN A 271 16.49 6.30 -5.56
CA ASN A 271 16.49 5.87 -4.16
C ASN A 271 17.89 5.60 -3.61
N GLN A 272 18.80 5.06 -4.43
CA GLN A 272 20.17 4.78 -3.98
C GLN A 272 20.92 6.04 -3.55
N SER A 273 20.77 7.15 -4.30
CA SER A 273 21.40 8.43 -3.93
C SER A 273 20.80 8.99 -2.64
N THR A 274 19.47 8.90 -2.50
CA THR A 274 18.77 9.35 -1.29
C THR A 274 19.18 8.57 -0.05
N ILE A 275 19.35 7.24 -0.15
CA ILE A 275 19.81 6.39 0.96
C ILE A 275 21.26 6.73 1.33
N LYS A 276 22.13 6.94 0.34
CA LYS A 276 23.54 7.37 0.60
C LYS A 276 23.64 8.70 1.35
N ALA A 277 22.62 9.56 1.22
CA ALA A 277 22.51 10.85 1.90
C ALA A 277 21.37 10.84 2.95
N ALA A 278 21.16 9.72 3.65
CA ALA A 278 20.02 9.52 4.54
C ALA A 278 19.98 10.54 5.69
N ASP A 279 21.09 10.87 6.31
CA ASP A 279 21.16 11.85 7.41
C ASP A 279 20.65 13.23 6.97
N LYS A 280 20.92 13.59 5.72
CA LYS A 280 20.44 14.84 5.14
C LYS A 280 18.96 14.79 4.76
N ASN A 281 18.50 13.67 4.20
CA ASN A 281 17.25 13.60 3.46
C ASN A 281 16.13 12.83 4.18
N LEU A 282 16.46 11.93 5.13
CA LEU A 282 15.52 10.99 5.71
C LEU A 282 15.27 11.17 7.20
N TRP A 283 16.36 11.22 8.01
CA TRP A 283 16.23 11.08 9.44
C TRP A 283 15.95 12.41 10.13
N ALA A 284 14.90 12.46 10.94
CA ALA A 284 14.60 13.61 11.78
C ALA A 284 15.58 13.68 12.95
N GLU A 285 16.04 14.90 13.27
CA GLU A 285 16.91 15.18 14.40
C GLU A 285 16.16 15.78 15.60
N ALA A 286 14.99 16.34 15.35
CA ALA A 286 14.13 16.99 16.34
C ALA A 286 12.66 16.83 15.98
N PRO A 287 11.76 16.90 16.98
CA PRO A 287 12.05 16.90 18.42
C PRO A 287 12.61 15.54 18.91
N ASP A 288 13.01 15.45 20.17
CA ASP A 288 13.67 14.24 20.71
C ASP A 288 12.91 12.96 20.46
N TRP A 289 11.57 12.98 20.54
CA TRP A 289 10.74 11.81 20.27
C TRP A 289 10.74 11.37 18.80
N MET A 290 11.19 12.24 17.88
CA MET A 290 11.35 11.95 16.44
C MET A 290 12.78 11.61 16.06
N LYS A 291 13.75 11.75 16.96
CA LYS A 291 15.16 11.49 16.64
C LYS A 291 15.37 10.10 16.05
N GLY A 292 16.02 10.03 14.89
CA GLY A 292 16.18 8.78 14.14
C GLY A 292 14.91 8.26 13.45
N GLY A 293 13.80 8.97 13.59
CA GLY A 293 12.56 8.73 12.87
C GLY A 293 12.51 9.46 11.52
N THR A 294 11.35 9.42 10.87
CA THR A 294 11.12 10.02 9.55
C THR A 294 9.65 10.36 9.38
N TYR A 295 9.34 11.27 8.47
CA TYR A 295 7.95 11.48 8.05
C TYR A 295 7.63 10.57 6.88
N LEU A 296 6.47 9.92 6.93
CA LEU A 296 5.90 9.11 5.88
C LEU A 296 4.73 9.88 5.24
N VAL A 297 4.81 10.08 3.93
CA VAL A 297 3.66 10.51 3.13
C VAL A 297 3.17 9.35 2.30
N THR A 298 1.87 9.12 2.33
CA THR A 298 1.22 8.14 1.46
C THR A 298 0.18 8.80 0.58
N ARG A 299 0.12 8.35 -0.70
CA ARG A 299 -0.91 8.75 -1.66
C ARG A 299 -1.45 7.50 -2.35
N VAL A 300 -2.75 7.37 -2.43
CA VAL A 300 -3.37 6.39 -3.34
C VAL A 300 -3.59 7.09 -4.67
N ILE A 301 -2.88 6.63 -5.69
CA ILE A 301 -2.88 7.24 -7.03
C ILE A 301 -3.55 6.26 -7.98
N GLN A 302 -4.74 6.60 -8.47
CA GLN A 302 -5.42 5.85 -9.52
C GLN A 302 -4.74 6.11 -10.86
N MET A 303 -4.41 5.06 -11.60
CA MET A 303 -3.81 5.10 -12.93
C MET A 303 -4.85 4.80 -14.00
N HIS A 304 -4.91 5.64 -15.04
CA HIS A 304 -5.83 5.48 -16.18
C HIS A 304 -5.15 4.68 -17.27
N LEU A 305 -5.01 3.36 -17.08
CA LEU A 305 -4.21 2.47 -17.93
C LEU A 305 -4.74 2.44 -19.36
N GLU A 306 -6.05 2.42 -19.56
CA GLU A 306 -6.65 2.37 -20.90
C GLU A 306 -6.39 3.65 -21.72
N THR A 307 -6.19 4.78 -21.06
CA THR A 307 -5.76 6.03 -21.69
C THR A 307 -4.27 5.99 -21.99
N TRP A 308 -3.48 5.48 -21.04
CA TRP A 308 -2.04 5.31 -21.19
C TRP A 308 -1.67 4.39 -22.35
N ASP A 309 -2.35 3.25 -22.50
CA ASP A 309 -2.09 2.23 -23.51
C ASP A 309 -2.30 2.76 -24.96
N ARG A 310 -3.13 3.78 -25.12
CA ARG A 310 -3.33 4.45 -26.41
C ARG A 310 -2.31 5.55 -26.71
N THR A 311 -1.46 5.88 -25.75
CA THR A 311 -0.44 6.94 -25.91
C THR A 311 0.78 6.36 -26.62
N SER A 312 1.29 7.04 -27.65
CA SER A 312 2.50 6.62 -28.37
C SER A 312 3.69 6.50 -27.42
N LEU A 313 4.65 5.60 -27.73
CA LEU A 313 5.87 5.42 -26.94
C LEU A 313 6.59 6.75 -26.69
N LYS A 314 6.73 7.59 -27.74
CA LYS A 314 7.32 8.92 -27.58
C LYS A 314 6.54 9.80 -26.61
N GLY A 315 5.21 9.76 -26.66
CA GLY A 315 4.35 10.50 -25.72
C GLY A 315 4.53 10.03 -24.29
N GLN A 316 4.66 8.73 -24.09
CA GLN A 316 4.93 8.09 -22.79
C GLN A 316 6.30 8.51 -22.25
N GLU A 317 7.36 8.41 -23.07
CA GLU A 317 8.72 8.81 -22.69
C GLU A 317 8.82 10.31 -22.39
N ASP A 318 8.20 11.16 -23.19
CA ASP A 318 8.14 12.60 -22.96
C ASP A 318 7.39 12.94 -21.65
N THR A 319 6.37 12.15 -21.28
CA THR A 319 5.63 12.32 -20.04
C THR A 319 6.51 11.99 -18.83
N PHE A 320 7.28 10.90 -18.88
CA PHE A 320 8.21 10.55 -17.82
C PHE A 320 9.50 11.37 -17.81
N GLY A 321 10.00 11.77 -18.99
CA GLY A 321 11.32 12.36 -19.18
C GLY A 321 12.43 11.30 -19.24
N ARG A 322 12.07 10.03 -19.47
CA ARG A 322 12.96 8.85 -19.50
C ARG A 322 12.58 7.91 -20.63
N HIS A 323 13.55 7.16 -21.13
CA HIS A 323 13.32 6.03 -22.01
C HIS A 323 12.69 4.86 -21.26
N ARG A 324 11.68 4.25 -21.87
CA ARG A 324 10.91 3.17 -21.23
C ARG A 324 11.74 1.90 -21.06
N ASP A 325 12.50 1.52 -22.06
CA ASP A 325 13.31 0.28 -22.09
C ASP A 325 14.49 0.33 -21.11
N SER A 326 15.36 1.32 -21.23
CA SER A 326 16.58 1.47 -20.44
C SER A 326 16.34 2.12 -19.07
N GLY A 327 15.33 2.98 -18.95
CA GLY A 327 15.12 3.84 -17.79
C GLY A 327 16.05 5.06 -17.78
N ALA A 328 16.89 5.24 -18.81
CA ALA A 328 17.78 6.39 -18.93
C ALA A 328 16.99 7.70 -19.08
N ALA A 329 17.50 8.80 -18.54
CA ALA A 329 16.97 10.11 -18.82
C ALA A 329 17.06 10.39 -20.32
N ILE A 330 16.09 11.11 -20.89
CA ILE A 330 16.16 11.50 -22.31
C ILE A 330 17.48 12.22 -22.58
N GLY A 331 18.21 11.78 -23.61
CA GLY A 331 19.55 12.25 -23.92
C GLY A 331 20.69 11.46 -23.28
N GLN A 332 20.39 10.45 -22.45
CA GLN A 332 21.35 9.53 -21.83
C GLN A 332 21.18 8.11 -22.35
N LYS A 333 22.13 7.22 -22.07
CA LYS A 333 22.12 5.80 -22.47
C LYS A 333 21.80 4.85 -21.31
N GLY A 334 22.31 5.13 -20.13
CA GLY A 334 22.16 4.30 -18.92
C GLY A 334 21.19 4.89 -17.91
N GLU A 335 20.52 4.03 -17.14
CA GLU A 335 19.54 4.42 -16.11
C GLU A 335 20.10 5.40 -15.08
N PHE A 336 21.35 5.17 -14.68
CA PHE A 336 22.04 5.90 -13.61
C PHE A 336 23.02 6.96 -14.12
N ASP A 337 23.03 7.22 -15.43
CA ASP A 337 23.89 8.25 -16.00
C ASP A 337 23.58 9.62 -15.39
N THR A 338 24.65 10.37 -15.15
CA THR A 338 24.54 11.75 -14.69
C THR A 338 24.04 12.64 -15.84
N PHE A 339 23.12 13.54 -15.55
CA PHE A 339 22.58 14.46 -16.54
C PHE A 339 22.26 15.82 -15.92
N ASP A 340 22.32 16.86 -16.76
CA ASP A 340 21.77 18.17 -16.43
C ASP A 340 20.31 18.25 -16.86
N VAL A 341 19.40 18.41 -15.90
CA VAL A 341 17.96 18.51 -16.13
C VAL A 341 17.56 19.75 -16.93
N ASN A 342 18.42 20.76 -17.00
CA ASN A 342 18.24 22.03 -17.72
C ASN A 342 18.99 22.08 -19.06
N ALA A 343 19.64 20.99 -19.46
CA ALA A 343 20.38 20.91 -20.72
C ALA A 343 19.48 21.25 -21.92
N LYS A 344 20.05 21.98 -22.90
CA LYS A 344 19.40 22.35 -24.16
C LYS A 344 20.16 21.75 -25.33
N ASP A 345 19.42 21.42 -26.40
CA ASP A 345 19.99 20.97 -27.65
C ASP A 345 20.59 22.15 -28.47
N ALA A 346 21.19 21.84 -29.61
CA ALA A 346 21.79 22.84 -30.49
C ALA A 346 20.80 23.91 -31.01
N LYS A 347 19.49 23.67 -30.90
CA LYS A 347 18.43 24.59 -31.25
C LYS A 347 17.85 25.36 -30.05
N GLY A 348 18.46 25.22 -28.88
CA GLY A 348 18.00 25.86 -27.66
C GLY A 348 16.78 25.21 -26.98
N LYS A 349 16.30 24.06 -27.47
CA LYS A 349 15.17 23.32 -26.91
C LYS A 349 15.65 22.45 -25.75
N ALA A 350 14.86 22.36 -24.67
CA ALA A 350 15.15 21.48 -23.56
C ALA A 350 15.28 20.02 -24.02
N VAL A 351 16.38 19.35 -23.65
CA VAL A 351 16.61 17.92 -23.94
C VAL A 351 15.60 17.08 -23.19
N ILE A 352 15.42 17.34 -21.88
CA ILE A 352 14.38 16.72 -21.05
C ILE A 352 13.15 17.63 -21.10
N PRO A 353 11.98 17.13 -21.52
CA PRO A 353 10.77 17.94 -21.62
C PRO A 353 10.49 18.70 -20.32
N GLU A 354 10.17 19.98 -20.42
CA GLU A 354 10.02 20.88 -19.29
C GLU A 354 8.92 20.44 -18.32
N ILE A 355 7.84 19.90 -18.87
CA ILE A 355 6.66 19.42 -18.12
C ILE A 355 6.66 17.90 -17.88
N SER A 356 7.79 17.23 -18.09
CA SER A 356 7.92 15.81 -17.76
C SER A 356 7.98 15.58 -16.26
N HIS A 357 7.44 14.48 -15.80
CA HIS A 357 7.37 14.10 -14.39
C HIS A 357 8.74 14.16 -13.69
N MET A 358 9.72 13.43 -14.23
CA MET A 358 11.08 13.41 -13.68
C MET A 358 11.75 14.79 -13.76
N GLY A 359 11.56 15.51 -14.89
CA GLY A 359 12.13 16.83 -15.09
C GLY A 359 11.65 17.84 -14.04
N LEU A 360 10.33 17.91 -13.80
CA LEU A 360 9.75 18.79 -12.79
C LEU A 360 10.23 18.43 -11.38
N ALA A 361 10.20 17.14 -11.01
CA ALA A 361 10.66 16.71 -9.71
C ALA A 361 12.15 17.03 -9.48
N LYS A 362 13.03 16.74 -10.46
CA LYS A 362 14.48 16.96 -10.33
C LYS A 362 14.84 18.44 -10.23
N ARG A 363 14.12 19.33 -10.94
CA ARG A 363 14.36 20.79 -10.88
C ARG A 363 14.06 21.41 -9.53
N THR A 364 13.30 20.73 -8.66
CA THR A 364 13.09 21.21 -7.28
C THR A 364 14.36 21.15 -6.44
N GLY A 365 15.35 20.34 -6.82
CA GLY A 365 16.56 20.08 -6.03
C GLY A 365 16.32 19.31 -4.74
N VAL A 366 15.10 18.82 -4.51
CA VAL A 366 14.68 18.10 -3.30
C VAL A 366 14.65 16.60 -3.53
N GLU A 367 15.06 15.83 -2.55
CA GLU A 367 15.07 14.37 -2.58
C GLU A 367 14.18 13.78 -1.47
N MET A 368 13.59 12.62 -1.73
CA MET A 368 12.86 11.79 -0.78
C MET A 368 13.02 10.32 -1.16
N LEU A 369 13.02 9.42 -0.18
CA LEU A 369 13.04 7.99 -0.42
C LEU A 369 11.64 7.51 -0.79
N ARG A 370 11.49 6.88 -1.96
CA ARG A 370 10.20 6.32 -2.42
C ARG A 370 10.18 4.80 -2.23
N ARG A 371 9.11 4.31 -1.62
CA ARG A 371 8.86 2.88 -1.41
C ARG A 371 7.44 2.55 -1.85
N SER A 372 7.18 2.80 -3.13
CA SER A 372 5.86 2.68 -3.74
C SER A 372 5.58 1.26 -4.20
N TYR A 373 4.29 0.89 -4.22
CA TYR A 373 3.80 -0.40 -4.70
C TYR A 373 2.67 -0.21 -5.68
N SER A 374 2.62 -1.01 -6.72
CA SER A 374 1.46 -1.10 -7.59
C SER A 374 0.30 -1.76 -6.87
N TYR A 375 -0.93 -1.41 -7.20
CA TYR A 375 -2.12 -2.12 -6.74
C TYR A 375 -3.07 -2.41 -7.88
N SER A 376 -3.90 -3.44 -7.71
CA SER A 376 -5.04 -3.75 -8.57
C SER A 376 -6.17 -4.26 -7.71
N SER A 377 -7.26 -3.51 -7.67
CA SER A 377 -8.46 -3.80 -6.86
C SER A 377 -9.61 -4.36 -7.71
N GLY A 378 -9.30 -4.86 -8.91
CA GLY A 378 -10.26 -5.41 -9.84
C GLY A 378 -10.77 -4.39 -10.86
N ILE A 379 -12.08 -4.32 -11.04
CA ILE A 379 -12.74 -3.46 -12.03
C ILE A 379 -13.53 -2.37 -11.29
N ASN A 380 -13.38 -1.13 -11.72
CA ASN A 380 -14.22 -0.03 -11.27
C ASN A 380 -15.64 -0.19 -11.90
N PRO A 381 -16.67 -0.46 -11.10
CA PRO A 381 -18.01 -0.75 -11.63
C PRO A 381 -18.66 0.45 -12.34
N ALA A 382 -18.22 1.68 -12.02
CA ALA A 382 -18.78 2.88 -12.64
C ALA A 382 -18.21 3.13 -14.06
N THR A 383 -17.00 2.65 -14.36
CA THR A 383 -16.33 2.91 -15.64
C THR A 383 -16.10 1.66 -16.47
N GLY A 384 -16.15 0.47 -15.87
CA GLY A 384 -15.78 -0.80 -16.51
C GLY A 384 -14.29 -0.94 -16.78
N GLN A 385 -13.46 -0.04 -16.21
CA GLN A 385 -12.00 -0.01 -16.36
C GLN A 385 -11.31 -0.64 -15.15
N PHE A 386 -10.00 -0.90 -15.28
CA PHE A 386 -9.22 -1.38 -14.15
C PHE A 386 -9.24 -0.37 -12.98
N ASP A 387 -9.56 -0.85 -11.77
CA ASP A 387 -9.30 -0.10 -10.53
C ASP A 387 -7.89 -0.43 -10.05
N SER A 388 -6.93 0.28 -10.59
CA SER A 388 -5.52 0.01 -10.39
C SER A 388 -4.71 1.29 -10.30
N GLY A 389 -3.51 1.19 -9.75
CA GLY A 389 -2.68 2.36 -9.60
C GLY A 389 -1.42 2.14 -8.77
N LEU A 390 -1.01 3.20 -8.08
CA LEU A 390 0.17 3.22 -7.24
C LEU A 390 -0.22 3.61 -5.81
N LEU A 391 0.10 2.76 -4.86
CA LEU A 391 0.25 3.14 -3.47
C LEU A 391 1.62 3.81 -3.34
N PHE A 392 1.62 5.13 -3.51
CA PHE A 392 2.81 5.92 -3.35
C PHE A 392 3.13 6.08 -1.87
N ILE A 393 4.36 5.74 -1.50
CA ILE A 393 4.91 5.96 -0.16
C ILE A 393 6.24 6.66 -0.32
N SER A 394 6.44 7.72 0.44
CA SER A 394 7.74 8.38 0.55
C SER A 394 8.10 8.63 2.00
N PHE A 395 9.42 8.54 2.25
CA PHE A 395 10.03 8.87 3.54
C PHE A 395 10.96 10.07 3.36
N GLN A 396 10.91 11.01 4.29
CA GLN A 396 11.67 12.25 4.26
C GLN A 396 11.86 12.83 5.65
N LYS A 397 12.92 13.63 5.79
CA LYS A 397 13.27 14.33 7.03
C LYS A 397 12.24 15.38 7.44
N SER A 398 11.56 15.98 6.46
CA SER A 398 10.53 16.99 6.68
C SER A 398 9.39 16.83 5.66
N PRO A 399 8.11 17.01 6.05
CA PRO A 399 6.98 17.01 5.14
C PRO A 399 7.13 18.03 3.99
N GLN A 400 7.90 19.10 4.20
CA GLN A 400 8.15 20.13 3.19
C GLN A 400 8.80 19.59 1.93
N GLN A 401 9.64 18.53 2.04
CA GLN A 401 10.26 17.91 0.87
C GLN A 401 9.19 17.37 -0.09
N PHE A 402 8.21 16.64 0.43
CA PHE A 402 7.07 16.17 -0.36
C PHE A 402 6.23 17.35 -0.90
N ILE A 403 5.92 18.33 -0.05
CA ILE A 403 5.06 19.47 -0.42
C ILE A 403 5.67 20.26 -1.59
N ILE A 404 6.98 20.51 -1.57
CA ILE A 404 7.69 21.22 -2.65
C ILE A 404 7.58 20.44 -3.95
N ILE A 405 7.88 19.15 -3.95
CA ILE A 405 7.82 18.31 -5.15
C ILE A 405 6.37 18.20 -5.66
N GLN A 406 5.41 17.92 -4.77
CA GLN A 406 4.01 17.76 -5.16
C GLN A 406 3.40 19.05 -5.73
N ASN A 407 3.78 20.22 -5.22
CA ASN A 407 3.37 21.51 -5.77
C ASN A 407 3.92 21.75 -7.20
N ALA A 408 5.17 21.33 -7.45
CA ALA A 408 5.76 21.41 -8.79
C ALA A 408 5.03 20.49 -9.78
N LEU A 409 4.72 19.26 -9.34
CA LEU A 409 4.04 18.26 -10.18
C LEU A 409 2.55 18.59 -10.38
N GLY A 410 1.85 19.02 -9.36
CA GLY A 410 0.40 19.23 -9.42
C GLY A 410 -0.06 20.27 -10.45
N ARG A 411 0.79 21.20 -10.85
CA ARG A 411 0.44 22.30 -11.77
C ARG A 411 0.64 21.95 -13.24
N LEU A 412 1.80 21.38 -13.58
CA LEU A 412 2.27 21.31 -14.97
C LEU A 412 2.61 19.90 -15.43
N ASP A 413 2.65 18.92 -14.53
CA ASP A 413 3.07 17.57 -14.88
C ASP A 413 2.14 16.95 -15.91
N LYS A 414 2.70 16.52 -17.02
CA LYS A 414 1.97 15.80 -18.07
C LYS A 414 1.39 14.47 -17.57
N MET A 415 1.96 13.87 -16.52
CA MET A 415 1.44 12.69 -15.85
C MET A 415 0.02 12.87 -15.32
N ASN A 416 -0.41 14.10 -15.03
CA ASN A 416 -1.76 14.41 -14.55
C ASN A 416 -2.87 14.08 -15.56
N GLU A 417 -2.55 13.76 -16.80
CA GLU A 417 -3.49 13.24 -17.80
C GLU A 417 -3.81 11.75 -17.57
N TYR A 418 -2.91 11.04 -16.88
CA TYR A 418 -2.95 9.57 -16.74
C TYR A 418 -3.11 9.10 -15.30
N ALA A 419 -3.05 10.00 -14.32
CA ALA A 419 -3.09 9.66 -12.92
C ALA A 419 -3.93 10.65 -12.11
N THR A 420 -4.67 10.13 -11.11
CA THR A 420 -5.49 10.94 -10.19
C THR A 420 -5.19 10.54 -8.76
N HIS A 421 -4.85 11.50 -7.92
CA HIS A 421 -4.64 11.28 -6.49
C HIS A 421 -6.00 11.20 -5.78
N ILE A 422 -6.33 10.01 -5.25
CA ILE A 422 -7.62 9.72 -4.62
C ILE A 422 -7.54 9.47 -3.12
N GLY A 423 -6.34 9.24 -2.58
CA GLY A 423 -6.10 9.04 -1.14
C GLY A 423 -4.86 9.78 -0.66
N SER A 424 -4.80 10.07 0.64
CA SER A 424 -3.71 10.86 1.23
C SER A 424 -3.57 10.60 2.73
N GLY A 425 -2.31 10.56 3.22
CA GLY A 425 -1.97 10.53 4.63
C GLY A 425 -0.56 11.07 4.90
N LEU A 426 -0.37 11.67 6.07
CA LEU A 426 0.92 12.09 6.58
C LEU A 426 1.10 11.53 7.99
N PHE A 427 2.22 10.85 8.21
CA PHE A 427 2.53 10.21 9.48
C PHE A 427 3.98 10.51 9.90
N ALA A 428 4.18 10.67 11.19
CA ALA A 428 5.50 10.67 11.82
C ALA A 428 5.81 9.23 12.26
N CYS A 429 6.79 8.61 11.62
CA CYS A 429 7.33 7.32 12.02
C CYS A 429 8.40 7.55 13.09
N PHE A 430 8.25 6.90 14.24
CA PHE A 430 9.20 7.01 15.35
C PHE A 430 10.61 6.57 14.94
N GLY A 431 11.61 6.96 15.70
CA GLY A 431 12.94 6.35 15.65
C GLY A 431 12.86 4.84 15.94
N GLY A 432 13.98 4.15 15.76
CA GLY A 432 14.06 2.75 16.09
C GLY A 432 13.90 2.50 17.59
N ILE A 433 13.67 1.26 17.94
CA ILE A 433 13.35 0.86 19.30
C ILE A 433 14.58 0.14 19.88
N PRO A 434 15.14 0.60 21.02
CA PRO A 434 16.21 -0.13 21.69
C PRO A 434 15.66 -1.41 22.33
N GLN A 435 16.55 -2.38 22.60
CA GLN A 435 16.18 -3.58 23.37
C GLN A 435 15.60 -3.19 24.72
N GLY A 436 14.43 -3.74 25.05
CA GLY A 436 13.71 -3.42 26.28
C GLY A 436 12.84 -2.17 26.21
N GLY A 437 12.91 -1.39 25.12
CA GLY A 437 12.03 -0.26 24.87
C GLY A 437 10.73 -0.67 24.15
N TYR A 438 9.88 0.30 23.83
CA TYR A 438 8.64 0.07 23.10
C TYR A 438 8.36 1.21 22.06
N ILE A 439 7.51 0.90 21.08
CA ILE A 439 7.13 1.84 20.01
C ILE A 439 6.59 3.14 20.64
N GLY A 440 7.16 4.29 20.25
CA GLY A 440 6.69 5.60 20.71
C GLY A 440 7.09 5.97 22.15
N GLN A 441 7.93 5.18 22.83
CA GLN A 441 8.35 5.44 24.21
C GLN A 441 8.81 6.88 24.44
N ALA A 442 9.66 7.40 23.57
CA ALA A 442 10.16 8.75 23.66
C ALA A 442 9.08 9.83 23.58
N LEU A 443 7.96 9.58 22.87
CA LEU A 443 6.82 10.48 22.84
C LEU A 443 6.02 10.45 24.15
N PHE A 444 5.85 9.27 24.74
CA PHE A 444 4.95 9.08 25.88
C PHE A 444 5.61 9.34 27.22
N GLU A 445 6.95 9.25 27.32
CA GLU A 445 7.71 9.35 28.57
C GLU A 445 8.55 10.64 28.66
N ALA A 446 8.59 11.48 27.60
CA ALA A 446 9.32 12.75 27.58
C ALA A 446 8.59 13.87 28.31
#